data_9bb106750d482d009f23b56686893c43
#
_entry.id   9bb106750d482d009f23b56686893c43
#
_cell.length_a   1.000
_cell.length_b   1.000
_cell.length_c   1.000
_cell.angle_alpha   90.00
_cell.angle_beta   90.00
_cell.angle_gamma   90.00
#
_symmetry.space_group_name_H-M   'P 1'
#
loop_
_entity.id
_entity.type
_entity.pdbx_description
1 polymer ?
#
loop_
_entity_poly.entity_id
_entity_poly.type
_entity_poly.pdbx_seq_one_letter_code
_entity_poly.pdbx_strand_id
1 'polypeptide(L)'
;MYFDELPLSDGVLDALWDMHFDTCTPVQEQTIPVILEGHDVISCAQTGTGKTAAYILPLLTNLQYDNHDPNRLNAIIMAPTRELAQQIDQQMEGFGFYVPFSSVAIYGGNDTGAWGTQVTGLQKGADIVIATPGRLLSQMNIYD
;
A
#
# COMPACT_ATOMS: atom_id res chain seq x y z
N MET A 1 17.25 10.15 -10.95
CA MET A 1 16.64 8.99 -11.65
C MET A 1 15.15 9.24 -11.83
N TYR A 2 14.64 8.98 -13.02
CA TYR A 2 13.22 9.06 -13.30
C TYR A 2 12.55 7.72 -12.96
N PHE A 3 11.27 7.77 -12.60
CA PHE A 3 10.52 6.54 -12.27
C PHE A 3 10.45 5.55 -13.43
N ASP A 4 10.42 6.04 -14.67
CA ASP A 4 10.36 5.17 -15.85
C ASP A 4 11.67 4.42 -16.14
N GLU A 5 12.75 4.78 -15.45
CA GLU A 5 14.00 4.01 -15.49
C GLU A 5 13.97 2.78 -14.58
N LEU A 6 12.94 2.65 -13.72
CA LEU A 6 12.76 1.52 -12.85
C LEU A 6 11.82 0.48 -13.49
N PRO A 7 12.02 -0.82 -13.24
CA PRO A 7 11.16 -1.86 -13.82
C PRO A 7 9.82 -1.99 -13.08
N LEU A 8 9.10 -0.88 -12.97
CA LEU A 8 7.75 -0.83 -12.43
C LEU A 8 6.76 -1.27 -13.50
N SER A 9 5.59 -1.79 -13.08
CA SER A 9 4.56 -2.21 -14.02
C SER A 9 3.98 -1.00 -14.77
N ASP A 10 3.40 -1.25 -15.95
CA ASP A 10 2.81 -0.20 -16.77
C ASP A 10 1.70 0.55 -16.04
N GLY A 11 0.85 -0.17 -15.30
CA GLY A 11 -0.22 0.46 -14.52
C GLY A 11 0.30 1.39 -13.44
N VAL A 12 1.40 1.01 -12.78
CA VAL A 12 2.03 1.87 -11.77
C VAL A 12 2.64 3.11 -12.45
N LEU A 13 3.33 2.94 -13.57
CA LEU A 13 3.92 4.06 -14.31
C LEU A 13 2.84 5.01 -14.84
N ASP A 14 1.72 4.51 -15.31
CA ASP A 14 0.60 5.33 -15.77
C ASP A 14 0.02 6.17 -14.63
N ALA A 15 -0.12 5.59 -13.44
CA ALA A 15 -0.59 6.33 -12.27
C ALA A 15 0.39 7.44 -11.88
N LEU A 16 1.69 7.16 -11.91
CA LEU A 16 2.72 8.16 -11.62
C LEU A 16 2.67 9.30 -12.63
N TRP A 17 2.46 9.01 -13.90
CA TRP A 17 2.31 10.02 -14.94
C TRP A 17 1.13 10.94 -14.65
N ASP A 18 -0.03 10.36 -14.33
CA ASP A 18 -1.24 11.12 -14.02
C ASP A 18 -1.09 11.99 -12.77
N MET A 19 -0.32 11.52 -11.79
CA MET A 19 -0.07 12.24 -10.54
C MET A 19 1.07 13.24 -10.66
N HIS A 20 1.72 13.34 -11.82
CA HIS A 20 2.87 14.22 -12.08
C HIS A 20 4.10 13.89 -11.23
N PHE A 21 4.31 12.61 -10.95
CA PHE A 21 5.52 12.11 -10.30
C PHE A 21 6.51 11.67 -11.36
N ASP A 22 7.55 12.45 -11.57
CA ASP A 22 8.54 12.18 -12.62
C ASP A 22 9.85 11.63 -12.08
N THR A 23 10.36 12.23 -11.01
CA THR A 23 11.70 11.98 -10.48
C THR A 23 11.64 11.33 -9.11
N CYS A 24 12.47 10.29 -8.90
CA CYS A 24 12.58 9.62 -7.62
C CYS A 24 13.28 10.47 -6.59
N THR A 25 12.82 10.41 -5.34
CA THR A 25 13.60 10.89 -4.20
C THR A 25 14.74 9.90 -3.89
N PRO A 26 15.76 10.29 -3.10
CA PRO A 26 16.83 9.36 -2.76
C PRO A 26 16.37 8.07 -2.10
N VAL A 27 15.39 8.13 -1.17
CA VAL A 27 14.89 6.92 -0.53
C VAL A 27 14.17 6.01 -1.53
N GLN A 28 13.48 6.57 -2.49
CA GLN A 28 12.83 5.80 -3.56
C GLN A 28 13.85 5.11 -4.46
N GLU A 29 14.88 5.84 -4.90
CA GLU A 29 15.94 5.26 -5.73
C GLU A 29 16.63 4.07 -5.06
N GLN A 30 16.86 4.18 -3.76
CA GLN A 30 17.61 3.16 -3.01
C GLN A 30 16.72 1.97 -2.63
N THR A 31 15.44 2.20 -2.37
CA THR A 31 14.54 1.19 -1.79
C THR A 31 13.80 0.38 -2.87
N ILE A 32 13.27 1.06 -3.89
CA ILE A 32 12.43 0.40 -4.89
C ILE A 32 13.14 -0.77 -5.58
N PRO A 33 14.38 -0.64 -6.08
CA PRO A 33 15.04 -1.77 -6.73
C PRO A 33 15.22 -2.97 -5.83
N VAL A 34 15.52 -2.75 -4.55
CA VAL A 34 15.73 -3.83 -3.57
C VAL A 34 14.45 -4.64 -3.36
N ILE A 35 13.32 -3.95 -3.22
CA ILE A 35 12.02 -4.61 -3.05
C ILE A 35 11.61 -5.33 -4.33
N LEU A 36 11.85 -4.75 -5.49
CA LEU A 36 11.53 -5.38 -6.78
C LEU A 36 12.30 -6.69 -6.98
N GLU A 37 13.50 -6.78 -6.42
CA GLU A 37 14.31 -8.00 -6.47
C GLU A 37 13.86 -9.05 -5.44
N GLY A 38 12.89 -8.75 -4.60
CA GLY A 38 12.34 -9.69 -3.62
C GLY A 38 13.05 -9.69 -2.28
N HIS A 39 13.84 -8.67 -1.98
CA HIS A 39 14.58 -8.59 -0.72
C HIS A 39 13.81 -7.80 0.34
N ASP A 40 13.99 -8.17 1.59
CA ASP A 40 13.54 -7.37 2.72
C ASP A 40 14.43 -6.14 2.87
N VAL A 41 13.85 -5.05 3.38
CA VAL A 41 14.58 -3.80 3.51
C VAL A 41 14.10 -3.03 4.75
N ILE A 42 15.03 -2.35 5.40
CA ILE A 42 14.74 -1.36 6.43
C ILE A 42 15.25 -0.04 5.91
N SER A 43 14.33 0.91 5.69
CA SER A 43 14.65 2.24 5.17
C SER A 43 14.32 3.29 6.20
N CYS A 44 15.28 4.17 6.46
CA CYS A 44 15.10 5.30 7.36
C CYS A 44 15.23 6.59 6.56
N ALA A 45 14.21 7.43 6.64
CA ALA A 45 14.20 8.71 5.95
C ALA A 45 13.32 9.69 6.70
N GLN A 46 13.56 10.97 6.50
CA GLN A 46 12.76 12.01 7.13
C GLN A 46 11.37 12.08 6.52
N THR A 47 10.42 12.67 7.29
CA THR A 47 9.06 12.94 6.81
C THR A 47 9.10 13.80 5.55
N GLY A 48 8.25 13.47 4.57
CA GLY A 48 8.16 14.25 3.33
C GLY A 48 9.15 13.83 2.26
N THR A 49 9.88 12.71 2.43
CA THR A 49 10.85 12.23 1.46
C THR A 49 10.30 11.14 0.53
N GLY A 50 8.99 10.88 0.58
CA GLY A 50 8.37 9.90 -0.32
C GLY A 50 8.51 8.46 0.13
N LYS A 51 8.61 8.19 1.44
CA LYS A 51 8.73 6.83 1.97
C LYS A 51 7.57 5.93 1.58
N THR A 52 6.35 6.46 1.56
CA THR A 52 5.16 5.66 1.24
C THR A 52 5.24 5.12 -0.19
N ALA A 53 5.57 5.95 -1.17
CA ALA A 53 5.76 5.50 -2.54
C ALA A 53 6.90 4.49 -2.66
N ALA A 54 7.94 4.62 -1.83
CA ALA A 54 9.10 3.74 -1.88
C ALA A 54 8.73 2.27 -1.64
N TYR A 55 7.66 1.97 -0.91
CA TYR A 55 7.22 0.59 -0.73
C TYR A 55 5.93 0.26 -1.49
N ILE A 56 5.01 1.21 -1.68
CA ILE A 56 3.76 0.93 -2.42
C ILE A 56 4.03 0.62 -3.89
N LEU A 57 4.88 1.38 -4.55
CA LEU A 57 5.13 1.20 -5.98
C LEU A 57 5.71 -0.18 -6.30
N PRO A 58 6.75 -0.66 -5.59
CA PRO A 58 7.23 -2.01 -5.84
C PRO A 58 6.28 -3.09 -5.33
N LEU A 59 5.52 -2.84 -4.27
CA LEU A 59 4.50 -3.78 -3.80
C LEU A 59 3.47 -4.06 -4.89
N LEU A 60 2.88 -3.02 -5.48
CA LEU A 60 1.89 -3.16 -6.53
C LEU A 60 2.48 -3.86 -7.77
N THR A 61 3.72 -3.53 -8.11
CA THR A 61 4.41 -4.17 -9.23
C THR A 61 4.62 -5.66 -8.98
N ASN A 62 5.11 -6.03 -7.80
CA ASN A 62 5.35 -7.42 -7.44
C ASN A 62 4.06 -8.23 -7.40
N LEU A 63 2.98 -7.67 -6.87
CA LEU A 63 1.68 -8.35 -6.86
C LEU A 63 1.16 -8.59 -8.29
N GLN A 64 1.47 -7.72 -9.21
CA GLN A 64 1.02 -7.86 -10.59
C GLN A 64 1.79 -8.95 -11.35
N TYR A 65 3.10 -9.07 -11.09
CA TYR A 65 3.94 -10.05 -11.76
C TYR A 65 3.96 -11.42 -11.07
N ASP A 66 3.74 -11.46 -9.76
CA ASP A 66 3.65 -12.70 -9.02
C ASP A 66 2.25 -13.29 -9.14
N ASN A 67 2.16 -14.62 -9.12
CA ASN A 67 0.87 -15.30 -9.12
C ASN A 67 0.24 -15.19 -7.72
N HIS A 68 -0.44 -14.08 -7.46
CA HIS A 68 -1.16 -13.92 -6.21
C HIS A 68 -2.53 -14.55 -6.29
N ASP A 69 -3.03 -15.07 -5.16
CA ASP A 69 -4.37 -15.62 -5.08
C ASP A 69 -5.38 -14.49 -4.88
N PRO A 70 -6.30 -14.26 -5.83
CA PRO A 70 -7.27 -13.17 -5.71
C PRO A 70 -8.27 -13.36 -4.57
N ASN A 71 -8.33 -14.55 -3.97
CA ASN A 71 -9.22 -14.86 -2.86
C ASN A 71 -8.56 -14.74 -1.50
N ARG A 72 -7.30 -14.29 -1.45
CA ARG A 72 -6.53 -14.17 -0.21
C ARG A 72 -5.98 -12.78 -0.05
N LEU A 73 -5.71 -12.45 1.21
CA LEU A 73 -4.95 -11.27 1.54
C LEU A 73 -3.49 -11.47 1.11
N ASN A 74 -2.96 -10.56 0.32
CA ASN A 74 -1.62 -10.67 -0.25
C ASN A 74 -0.60 -9.76 0.42
N ALA A 75 -1.05 -8.67 1.06
CA ALA A 75 -0.14 -7.72 1.71
C ALA A 75 -0.83 -7.01 2.87
N ILE A 76 -0.05 -6.70 3.89
CA ILE A 76 -0.49 -5.91 5.04
C ILE A 76 0.47 -4.74 5.19
N ILE A 77 -0.09 -3.54 5.26
CA ILE A 77 0.66 -2.32 5.55
C ILE A 77 0.24 -1.85 6.93
N MET A 78 1.20 -1.78 7.85
CA MET A 78 0.95 -1.36 9.22
C MET A 78 1.34 0.10 9.41
N ALA A 79 0.46 0.87 10.03
CA ALA A 79 0.71 2.27 10.36
C ALA A 79 0.48 2.48 11.86
N PRO A 80 1.33 3.25 12.55
CA PRO A 80 1.20 3.43 14.00
C PRO A 80 0.01 4.29 14.40
N THR A 81 -0.49 5.14 13.50
CA THR A 81 -1.60 6.05 13.81
C THR A 81 -2.68 5.95 12.74
N ARG A 82 -3.92 6.31 13.13
CA ARG A 82 -5.06 6.41 12.22
C ARG A 82 -4.77 7.41 11.09
N GLU A 83 -4.18 8.54 11.43
CA GLU A 83 -3.90 9.61 10.47
C GLU A 83 -2.95 9.13 9.38
N LEU A 84 -1.90 8.39 9.74
CA LEU A 84 -0.98 7.83 8.78
C LEU A 84 -1.65 6.75 7.93
N ALA A 85 -2.48 5.90 8.53
CA ALA A 85 -3.24 4.89 7.79
C ALA A 85 -4.14 5.55 6.73
N GLN A 86 -4.80 6.66 7.07
CA GLN A 86 -5.63 7.40 6.13
C GLN A 86 -4.81 7.99 4.98
N GLN A 87 -3.63 8.55 5.28
CA GLN A 87 -2.73 9.09 4.27
C GLN A 87 -2.25 8.00 3.30
N ILE A 88 -1.89 6.84 3.84
CA ILE A 88 -1.46 5.70 3.01
C ILE A 88 -2.61 5.25 2.12
N ASP A 89 -3.82 5.16 2.66
CA ASP A 89 -5.00 4.76 1.90
C ASP A 89 -5.28 5.71 0.74
N GLN A 90 -5.19 7.03 0.97
CA GLN A 90 -5.36 8.02 -0.08
C GLN A 90 -4.31 7.89 -1.18
N GLN A 91 -3.06 7.67 -0.79
CA GLN A 91 -1.98 7.48 -1.77
C GLN A 91 -2.14 6.16 -2.53
N MET A 92 -2.62 5.11 -1.86
CA MET A 92 -2.89 3.83 -2.50
C MET A 92 -3.95 3.97 -3.61
N GLU A 93 -5.00 4.77 -3.39
CA GLU A 93 -6.01 5.04 -4.41
C GLU A 93 -5.39 5.64 -5.67
N GLY A 94 -4.47 6.59 -5.51
CA GLY A 94 -3.78 7.21 -6.64
C GLY A 94 -2.83 6.27 -7.34
N PHE A 95 -1.91 5.66 -6.60
CA PHE A 95 -0.88 4.79 -7.18
C PHE A 95 -1.48 3.49 -7.76
N GLY A 96 -2.57 3.01 -7.17
CA GLY A 96 -3.21 1.77 -7.60
C GLY A 96 -4.35 1.95 -8.60
N PHE A 97 -4.54 3.14 -9.15
CA PHE A 97 -5.70 3.44 -9.99
C PHE A 97 -5.82 2.52 -11.21
N TYR A 98 -4.71 2.15 -11.82
CA TYR A 98 -4.67 1.33 -13.04
C TYR A 98 -4.35 -0.14 -12.78
N VAL A 99 -4.19 -0.55 -11.51
CA VAL A 99 -3.89 -1.94 -11.18
C VAL A 99 -5.15 -2.64 -10.62
N PRO A 100 -5.31 -3.95 -10.86
CA PRO A 100 -6.53 -4.67 -10.52
C PRO A 100 -6.54 -5.18 -9.08
N PHE A 101 -6.01 -4.41 -8.12
CA PHE A 101 -5.95 -4.83 -6.72
C PHE A 101 -6.86 -3.96 -5.88
N SER A 102 -7.52 -4.59 -4.90
CA SER A 102 -8.34 -3.89 -3.94
C SER A 102 -7.61 -3.72 -2.62
N SER A 103 -7.87 -2.61 -1.94
CA SER A 103 -7.31 -2.35 -0.62
C SER A 103 -8.41 -1.92 0.34
N VAL A 104 -8.22 -2.26 1.62
CA VAL A 104 -9.11 -1.86 2.70
C VAL A 104 -8.27 -1.24 3.81
N ALA A 105 -8.71 -0.08 4.30
CA ALA A 105 -8.07 0.58 5.43
C ALA A 105 -8.83 0.22 6.72
N ILE A 106 -8.09 -0.23 7.73
CA ILE A 106 -8.61 -0.65 9.01
C ILE A 106 -7.94 0.18 10.10
N TYR A 107 -8.67 1.15 10.66
CA TYR A 107 -8.14 2.01 11.73
C TYR A 107 -9.22 2.33 12.74
N GLY A 108 -8.78 2.63 13.98
CA GLY A 108 -9.68 2.97 15.08
C GLY A 108 -10.23 4.39 14.97
N GLY A 109 -11.36 4.59 15.62
CA GLY A 109 -12.05 5.87 15.73
C GLY A 109 -13.36 5.68 16.48
N ASN A 110 -14.03 6.78 16.79
CA ASN A 110 -15.30 6.75 17.53
C ASN A 110 -16.51 6.53 16.59
N ASP A 111 -16.26 6.23 15.34
CA ASP A 111 -17.32 6.05 14.35
C ASP A 111 -17.66 4.56 14.20
N THR A 112 -18.83 4.17 14.70
CA THR A 112 -19.33 2.79 14.58
C THR A 112 -19.64 2.39 13.15
N GLY A 113 -19.94 3.36 12.27
CA GLY A 113 -20.14 3.09 10.86
C GLY A 113 -18.85 2.65 10.16
N ALA A 114 -17.71 3.21 10.57
CA ALA A 114 -16.42 2.81 10.03
C ALA A 114 -16.09 1.34 10.34
N TRP A 115 -16.45 0.86 11.52
CA TRP A 115 -16.26 -0.56 11.87
C TRP A 115 -16.99 -1.48 10.88
N GLY A 116 -18.28 -1.23 10.64
CA GLY A 116 -19.08 -2.05 9.73
C GLY A 116 -18.55 -1.99 8.30
N THR A 117 -18.13 -0.82 7.82
CA THR A 117 -17.56 -0.67 6.49
C THR A 117 -16.25 -1.46 6.36
N GLN A 118 -15.40 -1.43 7.38
CA GLN A 118 -14.14 -2.16 7.39
C GLN A 118 -14.36 -3.68 7.36
N VAL A 119 -15.30 -4.18 8.17
CA VAL A 119 -15.67 -5.59 8.18
C VAL A 119 -16.20 -6.03 6.82
N THR A 120 -17.08 -5.23 6.23
CA THR A 120 -17.64 -5.53 4.91
C THR A 120 -16.54 -5.61 3.85
N GLY A 121 -15.59 -4.67 3.87
CA GLY A 121 -14.46 -4.69 2.96
C GLY A 121 -13.61 -5.95 3.10
N LEU A 122 -13.34 -6.37 4.32
CA LEU A 122 -12.58 -7.60 4.59
C LEU A 122 -13.34 -8.85 4.11
N GLN A 123 -14.64 -8.90 4.34
CA GLN A 123 -15.46 -10.04 3.95
C GLN A 123 -15.57 -10.17 2.42
N LYS A 124 -15.54 -9.07 1.70
CA LYS A 124 -15.52 -9.09 0.22
C LYS A 124 -14.21 -9.59 -0.36
N GLY A 125 -13.17 -9.67 0.46
CA GLY A 125 -11.84 -10.05 0.04
C GLY A 125 -11.05 -8.86 -0.48
N ALA A 126 -9.99 -8.50 0.25
CA ALA A 126 -9.06 -7.45 -0.16
C ALA A 126 -7.70 -8.06 -0.43
N ASP A 127 -7.00 -7.55 -1.43
CA ASP A 127 -5.62 -7.95 -1.70
C ASP A 127 -4.66 -7.32 -0.71
N ILE A 128 -4.95 -6.10 -0.28
CA ILE A 128 -4.07 -5.29 0.57
C ILE A 128 -4.89 -4.74 1.73
N VAL A 129 -4.38 -4.87 2.94
CA VAL A 129 -4.95 -4.25 4.14
C VAL A 129 -3.98 -3.20 4.65
N ILE A 130 -4.49 -2.00 4.91
CA ILE A 130 -3.76 -0.90 5.53
C ILE A 130 -4.35 -0.74 6.93
N ALA A 131 -3.57 -1.00 7.98
CA ALA A 131 -4.14 -1.14 9.31
C ALA A 131 -3.33 -0.46 10.40
N THR A 132 -4.03 0.02 11.42
CA THR A 132 -3.40 0.28 12.72
C THR A 132 -3.41 -1.01 13.53
N PRO A 133 -2.37 -1.31 14.32
CA PRO A 133 -2.24 -2.61 14.98
C PRO A 133 -3.40 -2.97 15.90
N GLY A 134 -3.85 -2.03 16.75
CA GLY A 134 -4.92 -2.29 17.70
C GLY A 134 -6.25 -2.63 17.02
N ARG A 135 -6.61 -1.90 15.97
CA ARG A 135 -7.87 -2.14 15.25
C ARG A 135 -7.83 -3.46 14.48
N LEU A 136 -6.70 -3.77 13.84
CA LEU A 136 -6.54 -5.03 13.15
C LEU A 136 -6.66 -6.21 14.11
N LEU A 137 -5.97 -6.13 15.25
CA LEU A 137 -6.04 -7.16 16.29
C LEU A 137 -7.47 -7.35 16.80
N SER A 138 -8.20 -6.26 17.02
CA SER A 138 -9.61 -6.33 17.45
C SER A 138 -10.48 -7.06 16.43
N GLN A 139 -10.29 -6.78 15.15
CA GLN A 139 -11.07 -7.44 14.10
C GLN A 139 -10.70 -8.91 13.96
N MET A 140 -9.43 -9.26 14.07
CA MET A 140 -8.98 -10.64 14.03
C MET A 140 -9.54 -11.47 15.20
N ASN A 141 -9.63 -10.88 16.38
CA ASN A 141 -10.16 -11.56 17.55
C ASN A 141 -11.67 -11.83 17.47
N ILE A 142 -12.42 -11.02 16.73
CA ILE A 142 -13.88 -11.12 16.62
C ILE A 142 -14.27 -11.92 15.38
N TYR A 143 -13.61 -11.72 14.27
CA TYR A 143 -14.04 -12.26 12.97
C TYR A 143 -13.08 -13.29 12.38
N ASP A 144 -11.98 -13.52 13.04
CA ASP A 144 -10.97 -14.47 12.61
C ASP A 144 -10.52 -14.19 11.15
#